data_70cbefe8bfdd8e5c987f397ea5f391f4
#
_entry.id   70cbefe8bfdd8e5c987f397ea5f391f4
#
_cell.length_a   1.000
_cell.length_b   1.000
_cell.length_c   1.000
_cell.angle_alpha   90.00
_cell.angle_beta   90.00
_cell.angle_gamma   90.00
#
_symmetry.space_group_name_H-M   'P 1'
#
loop_
_entity.id
_entity.type
_entity.pdbx_description
1 polymer ?
#
loop_
_entity_poly.entity_id
_entity_poly.type
_entity_poly.pdbx_seq_one_letter_code
_entity_poly.pdbx_strand_id
1 'polypeptide(L)'
;MTRLSYRRIGARLPRLSLMAALLATAACTSVGPSTQRVAKAGKAGEASVQGIQVIHLNDQMIAARPKIPIRDFATNLGDSPAVGETVGPGDVLTVNIWEAPPAVLFSSNPTLSSVDTSRATSLPEFIVGQSGEISVPFAGMVPVTGRTLDSIERDITQRLRGKAHLPQVAVRLLRNQSANVSVVGDVNQSTRMPLTPKGERILDAIAASGGTKAASEKTAIQVSRDGQVYMMPMSAVISDPRQNVVLRSGDIVTALYQPYSFTALGSASKSQELYFEA
;
A
#
# COMPACT_ATOMS: atom_id res chain seq x y z
N MET A 1 86.97 -67.58 17.68
CA MET A 1 85.74 -68.33 17.98
C MET A 1 85.01 -67.59 19.10
N THR A 2 84.11 -66.74 18.81
CA THR A 2 83.36 -65.97 19.84
C THR A 2 81.87 -65.94 19.42
N ARG A 3 81.04 -66.61 20.20
CA ARG A 3 79.59 -66.65 19.97
C ARG A 3 78.96 -65.41 20.58
N LEU A 4 78.22 -64.59 19.76
CA LEU A 4 77.32 -63.53 20.23
C LEU A 4 75.94 -64.12 20.56
N SER A 5 75.50 -63.93 21.79
CA SER A 5 74.18 -64.28 22.28
C SER A 5 73.19 -63.11 21.99
N TYR A 6 72.15 -63.43 21.26
CA TYR A 6 71.07 -62.46 20.92
C TYR A 6 70.00 -62.47 22.02
N ARG A 7 69.88 -61.37 22.77
CA ARG A 7 68.89 -61.21 23.82
C ARG A 7 67.59 -60.66 23.20
N ARG A 8 66.54 -61.45 23.20
CA ARG A 8 65.20 -60.99 22.76
C ARG A 8 64.62 -60.07 23.80
N ILE A 9 64.38 -58.78 23.45
CA ILE A 9 63.62 -57.84 24.22
C ILE A 9 62.13 -57.96 23.77
N GLY A 10 61.29 -58.45 24.70
CA GLY A 10 59.87 -58.69 24.45
C GLY A 10 59.08 -57.37 24.28
N ALA A 11 58.44 -57.22 23.15
CA ALA A 11 57.54 -56.13 22.86
C ALA A 11 56.23 -56.29 23.68
N ARG A 12 56.08 -55.46 24.71
CA ARG A 12 54.82 -55.39 25.51
C ARG A 12 54.21 -53.95 25.44
N LEU A 13 54.28 -53.34 24.29
CA LEU A 13 53.81 -51.93 24.15
C LEU A 13 52.87 -51.64 22.98
N PRO A 14 51.88 -52.44 22.64
CA PRO A 14 50.85 -51.88 21.74
C PRO A 14 49.44 -51.79 22.34
N ARG A 15 49.17 -52.34 23.55
CA ARG A 15 47.80 -52.34 24.09
C ARG A 15 47.37 -51.04 24.78
N LEU A 16 48.32 -50.30 25.37
CA LEU A 16 48.00 -49.04 26.04
C LEU A 16 47.81 -47.90 25.07
N SER A 17 48.52 -47.84 23.94
CA SER A 17 48.38 -46.83 22.91
C SER A 17 47.06 -46.95 22.08
N LEU A 18 46.60 -48.19 21.87
CA LEU A 18 45.34 -48.45 21.19
C LEU A 18 44.12 -48.04 22.04
N MET A 19 44.22 -48.23 23.36
CA MET A 19 43.15 -47.80 24.28
C MET A 19 43.10 -46.29 24.48
N ALA A 20 44.22 -45.58 24.41
CA ALA A 20 44.28 -44.12 24.43
C ALA A 20 43.76 -43.51 23.13
N ALA A 21 43.99 -44.12 21.97
CA ALA A 21 43.45 -43.69 20.69
C ALA A 21 41.93 -43.90 20.58
N LEU A 22 41.35 -44.93 21.16
CA LEU A 22 39.90 -45.14 21.21
C LEU A 22 39.18 -44.17 22.15
N LEU A 23 39.79 -43.71 23.23
CA LEU A 23 39.25 -42.71 24.14
C LEU A 23 39.27 -41.29 23.54
N ALA A 24 40.20 -40.97 22.64
CA ALA A 24 40.27 -39.66 21.98
C ALA A 24 39.21 -39.47 20.91
N THR A 25 38.65 -40.53 20.33
CA THR A 25 37.57 -40.42 19.32
C THR A 25 36.18 -40.22 19.92
N ALA A 26 35.99 -40.48 21.21
CA ALA A 26 34.72 -40.30 21.90
C ALA A 26 34.43 -38.83 22.33
N ALA A 27 35.40 -37.91 22.20
CA ALA A 27 35.28 -36.55 22.69
C ALA A 27 34.57 -35.56 21.73
N CYS A 28 34.22 -35.97 20.50
CA CYS A 28 33.67 -35.07 19.49
C CYS A 28 32.17 -35.22 19.21
N THR A 29 31.41 -35.94 20.06
CA THR A 29 30.00 -36.25 19.72
C THR A 29 28.93 -35.55 20.55
N SER A 30 29.20 -34.43 21.21
CA SER A 30 28.11 -33.72 21.89
C SER A 30 28.12 -32.23 21.59
N VAL A 31 27.63 -31.90 20.45
CA VAL A 31 27.32 -30.52 20.16
C VAL A 31 25.82 -30.30 20.38
N GLY A 32 25.46 -29.88 21.57
CA GLY A 32 24.11 -29.46 21.91
C GLY A 32 23.48 -30.13 23.12
N PRO A 33 22.50 -29.51 23.75
CA PRO A 33 21.77 -30.13 24.87
C PRO A 33 20.95 -31.32 24.35
N SER A 34 21.01 -32.44 25.08
CA SER A 34 20.20 -33.63 24.74
C SER A 34 18.71 -33.31 24.84
N THR A 35 17.88 -33.97 24.01
CA THR A 35 16.42 -33.81 24.01
C THR A 35 15.81 -34.00 25.40
N GLN A 36 16.38 -34.88 26.22
CA GLN A 36 15.96 -35.07 27.62
C GLN A 36 16.30 -33.88 28.52
N ARG A 37 17.41 -33.19 28.30
CA ARG A 37 17.74 -31.96 29.04
C ARG A 37 16.80 -30.80 28.64
N VAL A 38 16.48 -30.66 27.36
CA VAL A 38 15.53 -29.66 26.86
C VAL A 38 14.14 -29.94 27.42
N ALA A 39 13.69 -31.21 27.41
CA ALA A 39 12.39 -31.60 27.96
C ALA A 39 12.29 -31.40 29.49
N LYS A 40 13.38 -31.65 30.23
CA LYS A 40 13.43 -31.36 31.67
C LYS A 40 13.47 -29.88 32.00
N ALA A 41 14.19 -29.07 31.23
CA ALA A 41 14.23 -27.61 31.37
C ALA A 41 12.84 -27.01 31.23
N GLY A 42 12.00 -27.55 30.32
CA GLY A 42 10.62 -27.09 30.14
C GLY A 42 9.65 -27.45 31.25
N LYS A 43 9.94 -28.53 32.04
CA LYS A 43 9.05 -28.99 33.14
C LYS A 43 9.39 -28.40 34.50
N ALA A 44 10.60 -27.96 34.73
CA ALA A 44 11.10 -27.61 36.06
C ALA A 44 11.13 -26.12 36.37
N GLY A 45 10.86 -25.25 35.45
CA GLY A 45 10.95 -23.80 35.71
C GLY A 45 12.34 -23.28 36.15
N GLU A 46 13.33 -24.18 36.32
CA GLU A 46 14.60 -23.85 36.98
C GLU A 46 15.86 -24.05 36.15
N ALA A 47 15.77 -24.55 34.93
CA ALA A 47 16.95 -24.65 34.07
C ALA A 47 16.99 -23.53 33.04
N SER A 48 17.14 -22.31 33.51
CA SER A 48 17.55 -21.25 32.64
C SER A 48 19.03 -21.43 32.31
N VAL A 49 19.34 -21.85 31.10
CA VAL A 49 20.57 -21.38 30.47
C VAL A 49 20.39 -19.85 30.47
N GLN A 50 21.28 -19.11 31.16
CA GLN A 50 21.12 -17.68 31.39
C GLN A 50 20.59 -16.98 30.12
N GLY A 51 19.37 -16.45 30.19
CA GLY A 51 18.75 -15.70 29.09
C GLY A 51 17.84 -16.50 28.12
N ILE A 52 17.68 -17.81 28.27
CA ILE A 52 16.80 -18.60 27.39
C ILE A 52 15.61 -19.15 28.19
N GLN A 53 14.41 -18.72 27.82
CA GLN A 53 13.15 -19.25 28.33
C GLN A 53 12.63 -20.33 27.38
N VAL A 54 12.48 -21.55 27.86
CA VAL A 54 11.87 -22.64 27.10
C VAL A 54 10.36 -22.60 27.31
N ILE A 55 9.62 -22.36 26.25
CA ILE A 55 8.16 -22.33 26.27
C ILE A 55 7.62 -23.55 25.53
N HIS A 56 6.80 -24.35 26.18
CA HIS A 56 6.08 -25.44 25.52
C HIS A 56 4.89 -24.91 24.75
N LEU A 57 4.93 -25.03 23.43
CA LEU A 57 3.78 -24.71 22.59
C LEU A 57 2.71 -25.80 22.77
N ASN A 58 1.54 -25.41 23.25
CA ASN A 58 0.35 -26.23 23.31
C ASN A 58 -0.85 -25.49 22.71
N ASP A 59 -1.93 -26.19 22.41
CA ASP A 59 -3.11 -25.62 21.78
C ASP A 59 -3.70 -24.44 22.57
N GLN A 60 -3.62 -24.48 23.91
CA GLN A 60 -4.08 -23.40 24.77
C GLN A 60 -3.24 -22.12 24.61
N MET A 61 -1.94 -22.23 24.49
CA MET A 61 -1.05 -21.09 24.25
C MET A 61 -1.22 -20.52 22.83
N ILE A 62 -1.45 -21.40 21.86
CA ILE A 62 -1.76 -20.98 20.49
C ILE A 62 -3.07 -20.22 20.45
N ALA A 63 -4.10 -20.70 21.16
CA ALA A 63 -5.39 -20.03 21.29
C ALA A 63 -5.33 -18.71 22.10
N ALA A 64 -4.46 -18.66 23.13
CA ALA A 64 -4.23 -17.47 23.96
C ALA A 64 -3.28 -16.45 23.32
N ARG A 65 -2.75 -16.73 22.11
CA ARG A 65 -1.89 -15.79 21.38
C ARG A 65 -2.63 -14.44 21.23
N PRO A 66 -2.05 -13.31 21.67
CA PRO A 66 -2.67 -12.02 21.45
C PRO A 66 -2.89 -11.86 19.93
N LYS A 67 -4.16 -11.78 19.56
CA LYS A 67 -4.51 -11.41 18.18
C LYS A 67 -3.95 -10.01 17.98
N ILE A 68 -2.91 -9.88 17.18
CA ILE A 68 -2.43 -8.56 16.74
C ILE A 68 -3.67 -7.92 16.12
N PRO A 69 -4.16 -6.78 16.64
CA PRO A 69 -5.31 -6.14 16.04
C PRO A 69 -4.93 -5.81 14.60
N ILE A 70 -5.50 -6.56 13.66
CA ILE A 70 -5.45 -6.19 12.25
C ILE A 70 -6.13 -4.83 12.24
N ARG A 71 -5.40 -3.78 11.90
CA ARG A 71 -5.97 -2.45 11.75
C ARG A 71 -6.90 -2.49 10.55
N ASP A 72 -8.15 -2.79 10.85
CA ASP A 72 -9.25 -2.93 9.92
C ASP A 72 -9.43 -1.63 9.13
N PHE A 73 -9.42 -1.72 7.80
CA PHE A 73 -9.61 -0.56 6.94
C PHE A 73 -10.97 0.08 7.16
N ALA A 74 -12.03 -0.72 7.27
CA ALA A 74 -13.38 -0.23 7.49
C ALA A 74 -13.49 0.61 8.77
N THR A 75 -12.89 0.14 9.86
CA THR A 75 -12.96 0.83 11.16
C THR A 75 -12.08 2.09 11.20
N ASN A 76 -10.89 2.03 10.58
CA ASN A 76 -9.90 3.10 10.73
C ASN A 76 -9.93 4.12 9.61
N LEU A 77 -10.25 3.71 8.38
CA LEU A 77 -10.33 4.61 7.24
C LEU A 77 -11.76 5.09 6.98
N GLY A 78 -12.76 4.31 7.40
CA GLY A 78 -14.17 4.61 7.27
C GLY A 78 -14.67 4.66 5.81
N ASP A 79 -15.98 4.72 5.63
CA ASP A 79 -16.58 5.12 4.36
C ASP A 79 -16.58 6.65 4.30
N SER A 80 -15.70 7.19 3.48
CA SER A 80 -15.68 8.62 3.20
C SER A 80 -16.62 8.92 2.05
N PRO A 81 -17.28 10.09 2.03
CA PRO A 81 -17.97 10.53 0.83
C PRO A 81 -16.98 10.54 -0.34
N ALA A 82 -17.47 10.17 -1.51
CA ALA A 82 -16.66 10.19 -2.74
C ALA A 82 -16.01 11.57 -2.91
N VAL A 83 -14.70 11.60 -3.06
CA VAL A 83 -13.92 12.82 -3.26
C VAL A 83 -13.61 12.92 -4.75
N GLY A 84 -13.99 13.96 -5.39
CA GLY A 84 -13.81 14.18 -6.84
C GLY A 84 -14.80 15.21 -7.38
N GLU A 85 -15.69 15.67 -6.50
CA GLU A 85 -16.66 16.70 -6.87
C GLU A 85 -16.12 18.14 -6.72
N THR A 86 -15.01 18.32 -6.01
CA THR A 86 -14.44 19.64 -5.73
C THR A 86 -13.18 19.89 -6.53
N VAL A 87 -13.07 21.09 -7.04
CA VAL A 87 -11.90 21.59 -7.78
C VAL A 87 -10.75 21.90 -6.83
N GLY A 88 -9.53 21.58 -7.23
CA GLY A 88 -8.32 21.89 -6.46
C GLY A 88 -7.23 22.56 -7.29
N PRO A 89 -6.13 22.98 -6.64
CA PRO A 89 -4.97 23.55 -7.33
C PRO A 89 -4.36 22.56 -8.31
N GLY A 90 -4.01 23.03 -9.51
CA GLY A 90 -3.47 22.22 -10.60
C GLY A 90 -4.53 21.63 -11.54
N ASP A 91 -5.80 21.66 -11.17
CA ASP A 91 -6.88 21.21 -12.03
C ASP A 91 -7.03 22.10 -13.25
N VAL A 92 -7.50 21.53 -14.34
CA VAL A 92 -7.75 22.25 -15.58
C VAL A 92 -9.24 22.26 -15.86
N LEU A 93 -9.79 23.46 -15.95
CA LEU A 93 -11.21 23.72 -16.19
C LEU A 93 -11.43 24.25 -17.59
N THR A 94 -12.57 23.92 -18.19
CA THR A 94 -13.12 24.57 -19.38
C THR A 94 -14.44 25.22 -19.01
N VAL A 95 -14.57 26.48 -19.39
CA VAL A 95 -15.78 27.27 -19.16
C VAL A 95 -16.41 27.61 -20.50
N ASN A 96 -17.64 27.18 -20.69
CA ASN A 96 -18.45 27.53 -21.87
C ASN A 96 -19.56 28.49 -21.43
N ILE A 97 -19.73 29.58 -22.19
CA ILE A 97 -20.74 30.60 -21.91
C ILE A 97 -21.63 30.74 -23.12
N TRP A 98 -22.93 30.63 -22.90
CA TRP A 98 -23.97 30.91 -23.89
C TRP A 98 -24.68 32.21 -23.51
N GLU A 99 -24.91 33.04 -24.48
CA GLU A 99 -25.68 34.28 -24.34
C GLU A 99 -26.91 34.23 -25.25
N ALA A 100 -28.08 34.56 -24.70
CA ALA A 100 -29.29 34.63 -25.52
C ALA A 100 -29.24 35.86 -26.46
N PRO A 101 -29.90 35.81 -27.64
CA PRO A 101 -29.98 36.98 -28.50
C PRO A 101 -30.71 38.16 -27.84
N PRO A 102 -30.26 39.38 -28.05
CA PRO A 102 -29.07 39.85 -28.77
C PRO A 102 -27.78 39.66 -27.94
N ALA A 103 -26.88 38.77 -28.41
CA ALA A 103 -25.61 38.48 -27.74
C ALA A 103 -24.60 39.61 -28.04
N VAL A 104 -24.11 40.26 -27.00
CA VAL A 104 -23.22 41.43 -27.12
C VAL A 104 -21.79 41.11 -26.65
N LEU A 105 -21.63 40.36 -25.56
CA LEU A 105 -20.32 40.17 -24.93
C LEU A 105 -19.53 38.98 -25.48
N PHE A 106 -20.21 37.90 -25.79
CA PHE A 106 -19.57 36.63 -26.19
C PHE A 106 -19.79 36.30 -27.67
N SER A 107 -20.16 37.27 -28.48
CA SER A 107 -20.31 37.17 -29.94
C SER A 107 -18.97 37.39 -30.63
N SER A 108 -18.44 36.36 -31.30
CA SER A 108 -17.13 36.40 -31.96
C SER A 108 -17.14 37.03 -33.36
N ASN A 109 -18.27 37.59 -33.86
CA ASN A 109 -18.32 38.19 -35.20
C ASN A 109 -19.35 39.31 -35.32
N PRO A 110 -18.92 40.60 -35.41
CA PRO A 110 -19.82 41.74 -35.53
C PRO A 110 -20.42 41.96 -36.95
N THR A 111 -20.06 41.13 -37.94
CA THR A 111 -20.34 41.41 -39.36
C THR A 111 -21.42 40.55 -40.02
N LEU A 112 -22.07 39.65 -39.31
CA LEU A 112 -23.17 38.87 -39.90
C LEU A 112 -24.45 39.03 -39.09
N SER A 113 -25.33 39.88 -39.61
CA SER A 113 -26.72 40.03 -39.22
C SER A 113 -27.53 38.76 -39.48
N SER A 114 -27.28 37.70 -38.71
CA SER A 114 -28.18 36.56 -38.65
C SER A 114 -28.80 36.49 -37.27
N VAL A 115 -30.05 36.81 -37.21
CA VAL A 115 -30.92 37.02 -36.04
C VAL A 115 -31.21 35.78 -35.23
N ASP A 116 -30.61 34.62 -35.55
CA ASP A 116 -31.10 33.34 -35.06
C ASP A 116 -29.97 32.35 -34.72
N THR A 117 -29.15 32.60 -33.70
CA THR A 117 -28.55 31.47 -33.05
C THR A 117 -27.93 31.85 -31.70
N SER A 118 -28.35 31.19 -30.62
CA SER A 118 -27.62 31.16 -29.37
C SER A 118 -26.20 30.66 -29.67
N ARG A 119 -25.19 31.48 -29.41
CA ARG A 119 -23.79 31.15 -29.68
C ARG A 119 -23.07 30.76 -28.39
N ALA A 120 -22.48 29.58 -28.40
CA ALA A 120 -21.59 29.15 -27.34
C ALA A 120 -20.18 29.69 -27.62
N THR A 121 -19.61 30.40 -26.67
CA THR A 121 -18.18 30.72 -26.69
C THR A 121 -17.45 29.83 -25.70
N SER A 122 -16.56 28.99 -26.22
CA SER A 122 -15.63 28.24 -25.40
C SER A 122 -14.45 29.14 -25.05
N LEU A 123 -14.24 29.36 -23.77
CA LEU A 123 -13.07 30.08 -23.29
C LEU A 123 -11.83 29.14 -23.30
N PRO A 124 -10.61 29.72 -23.27
CA PRO A 124 -9.39 28.94 -23.11
C PRO A 124 -9.43 28.07 -21.87
N GLU A 125 -8.59 27.02 -21.83
CA GLU A 125 -8.41 26.21 -20.64
C GLU A 125 -7.88 27.07 -19.48
N PHE A 126 -8.50 26.93 -18.31
CA PHE A 126 -8.08 27.58 -17.08
C PHE A 126 -7.36 26.58 -16.17
N ILE A 127 -6.10 26.85 -15.86
CA ILE A 127 -5.34 26.10 -14.85
C ILE A 127 -5.58 26.78 -13.51
N VAL A 128 -6.06 26.02 -12.52
CA VAL A 128 -6.27 26.53 -11.16
C VAL A 128 -4.91 26.73 -10.49
N GLY A 129 -4.56 27.98 -10.25
CA GLY A 129 -3.32 28.35 -9.57
C GLY A 129 -3.35 28.10 -8.06
N GLN A 130 -2.25 28.42 -7.40
CA GLN A 130 -2.14 28.34 -5.92
C GLN A 130 -3.10 29.31 -5.20
N SER A 131 -3.51 30.41 -5.86
CA SER A 131 -4.51 31.32 -5.33
C SER A 131 -5.91 30.70 -5.22
N GLY A 132 -6.14 29.58 -5.92
CA GLY A 132 -7.43 28.92 -5.94
C GLY A 132 -8.51 29.60 -6.75
N GLU A 133 -8.13 30.55 -7.63
CA GLU A 133 -9.04 31.36 -8.44
C GLU A 133 -8.74 31.20 -9.93
N ILE A 134 -9.74 31.44 -10.76
CA ILE A 134 -9.61 31.61 -12.22
C ILE A 134 -10.11 32.96 -12.65
N SER A 135 -9.49 33.55 -13.70
CA SER A 135 -9.90 34.82 -14.26
C SER A 135 -10.85 34.60 -15.44
N VAL A 136 -12.14 34.80 -15.23
CA VAL A 136 -13.16 34.66 -16.27
C VAL A 136 -13.49 36.03 -16.86
N PRO A 137 -13.43 36.22 -18.19
CA PRO A 137 -13.77 37.49 -18.84
C PRO A 137 -15.13 37.99 -18.38
N PHE A 138 -15.21 39.26 -18.06
CA PHE A 138 -16.39 40.00 -17.56
C PHE A 138 -16.91 39.54 -16.18
N ALA A 139 -16.63 38.32 -15.72
CA ALA A 139 -16.95 37.84 -14.37
C ALA A 139 -15.86 38.18 -13.35
N GLY A 140 -14.61 38.44 -13.83
CA GLY A 140 -13.46 38.75 -12.97
C GLY A 140 -12.84 37.50 -12.33
N MET A 141 -12.19 37.69 -11.17
CA MET A 141 -11.59 36.58 -10.38
C MET A 141 -12.70 35.78 -9.69
N VAL A 142 -12.73 34.50 -9.97
CA VAL A 142 -13.72 33.55 -9.44
C VAL A 142 -13.01 32.49 -8.58
N PRO A 143 -13.30 32.41 -7.27
CA PRO A 143 -12.76 31.38 -6.43
C PRO A 143 -13.36 30.02 -6.81
N VAL A 144 -12.50 29.01 -7.04
CA VAL A 144 -12.92 27.69 -7.52
C VAL A 144 -12.45 26.57 -6.59
N THR A 145 -11.36 26.75 -5.84
CA THR A 145 -10.82 25.71 -4.96
C THR A 145 -11.78 25.34 -3.85
N GLY A 146 -11.97 24.03 -3.64
CA GLY A 146 -12.90 23.48 -2.65
C GLY A 146 -14.36 23.56 -3.03
N ARG A 147 -14.68 23.99 -4.25
CA ARG A 147 -16.05 24.16 -4.72
C ARG A 147 -16.40 23.12 -5.78
N THR A 148 -17.68 22.76 -5.83
CA THR A 148 -18.24 21.91 -6.89
C THR A 148 -18.39 22.70 -8.20
N LEU A 149 -18.35 22.00 -9.34
CA LEU A 149 -18.54 22.60 -10.64
C LEU A 149 -19.85 23.38 -10.72
N ASP A 150 -20.96 22.83 -10.23
CA ASP A 150 -22.27 23.49 -10.19
C ASP A 150 -22.26 24.78 -9.36
N SER A 151 -21.50 24.82 -8.27
CA SER A 151 -21.36 26.02 -7.45
C SER A 151 -20.59 27.12 -8.19
N ILE A 152 -19.57 26.75 -8.96
CA ILE A 152 -18.77 27.66 -9.79
C ILE A 152 -19.61 28.18 -10.95
N GLU A 153 -20.39 27.35 -11.62
CA GLU A 153 -21.31 27.72 -12.69
C GLU A 153 -22.31 28.78 -12.23
N ARG A 154 -22.93 28.55 -11.07
CA ARG A 154 -23.88 29.50 -10.48
C ARG A 154 -23.22 30.85 -10.15
N ASP A 155 -22.02 30.84 -9.60
CA ASP A 155 -21.29 32.08 -9.26
C ASP A 155 -20.92 32.86 -10.52
N ILE A 156 -20.36 32.19 -11.54
CA ILE A 156 -20.05 32.88 -12.83
C ILE A 156 -21.31 33.44 -13.46
N THR A 157 -22.39 32.66 -13.51
CA THR A 157 -23.68 33.10 -14.04
C THR A 157 -24.19 34.34 -13.31
N GLN A 158 -24.10 34.37 -11.98
CA GLN A 158 -24.53 35.50 -11.17
C GLN A 158 -23.69 36.76 -11.45
N ARG A 159 -22.38 36.62 -11.60
CA ARG A 159 -21.46 37.74 -11.90
C ARG A 159 -21.64 38.33 -13.30
N LEU A 160 -22.16 37.52 -14.23
CA LEU A 160 -22.47 37.92 -15.59
C LEU A 160 -23.86 38.56 -15.74
N ARG A 161 -24.75 38.41 -14.75
CA ARG A 161 -26.08 39.06 -14.76
C ARG A 161 -25.95 40.58 -14.86
N GLY A 162 -26.74 41.16 -15.75
CA GLY A 162 -26.69 42.60 -16.04
C GLY A 162 -25.54 43.05 -16.94
N LYS A 163 -24.60 42.13 -17.27
CA LYS A 163 -23.53 42.36 -18.24
C LYS A 163 -23.82 41.63 -19.55
N ALA A 164 -24.17 40.35 -19.44
CA ALA A 164 -24.59 39.51 -20.56
C ALA A 164 -26.10 39.28 -20.55
N HIS A 165 -26.68 39.05 -21.73
CA HIS A 165 -28.11 38.80 -21.88
C HIS A 165 -28.44 37.33 -21.61
N LEU A 166 -29.13 37.03 -20.49
CA LEU A 166 -29.54 35.69 -20.05
C LEU A 166 -28.39 34.67 -20.14
N PRO A 167 -27.25 34.90 -19.47
CA PRO A 167 -26.10 34.04 -19.60
C PRO A 167 -26.35 32.65 -19.01
N GLN A 168 -25.96 31.61 -19.75
CA GLN A 168 -25.88 30.26 -19.30
C GLN A 168 -24.40 29.82 -19.29
N VAL A 169 -23.97 29.22 -18.21
CA VAL A 169 -22.56 28.82 -18.02
C VAL A 169 -22.49 27.35 -17.74
N ALA A 170 -21.58 26.64 -18.42
CA ALA A 170 -21.20 25.27 -18.08
C ALA A 170 -19.70 25.20 -17.80
N VAL A 171 -19.33 24.63 -16.68
CA VAL A 171 -17.95 24.40 -16.27
C VAL A 171 -17.67 22.92 -16.29
N ARG A 172 -16.58 22.52 -16.94
CA ARG A 172 -16.16 21.12 -17.00
C ARG A 172 -14.73 20.97 -16.49
N LEU A 173 -14.51 19.93 -15.73
CA LEU A 173 -13.17 19.50 -15.33
C LEU A 173 -12.55 18.72 -16.48
N LEU A 174 -11.54 19.30 -17.13
CA LEU A 174 -10.85 18.68 -18.25
C LEU A 174 -9.74 17.72 -17.78
N ARG A 175 -8.99 18.15 -16.76
CA ARG A 175 -7.95 17.32 -16.13
C ARG A 175 -8.02 17.47 -14.62
N ASN A 176 -8.14 16.32 -13.93
CA ASN A 176 -8.11 16.26 -12.48
C ASN A 176 -6.66 15.98 -12.03
N GLN A 177 -6.00 16.98 -11.49
CA GLN A 177 -4.63 16.89 -10.96
C GLN A 177 -4.60 16.95 -9.43
N SER A 178 -5.67 17.46 -8.82
CA SER A 178 -5.76 17.65 -7.37
C SER A 178 -6.26 16.43 -6.63
N ALA A 179 -7.21 15.68 -7.20
CA ALA A 179 -7.81 14.51 -6.57
C ALA A 179 -7.30 13.22 -7.21
N ASN A 180 -6.25 12.64 -6.64
CA ASN A 180 -5.67 11.39 -7.12
C ASN A 180 -5.05 10.58 -6.01
N VAL A 181 -4.85 9.29 -6.28
CA VAL A 181 -4.15 8.34 -5.42
C VAL A 181 -2.96 7.76 -6.16
N SER A 182 -1.90 7.41 -5.42
CA SER A 182 -0.72 6.76 -5.96
C SER A 182 -0.76 5.27 -5.62
N VAL A 183 -0.56 4.42 -6.62
CA VAL A 183 -0.47 2.96 -6.44
C VAL A 183 0.94 2.53 -6.77
N VAL A 184 1.60 1.90 -5.80
CA VAL A 184 3.03 1.52 -5.89
C VAL A 184 3.28 0.14 -5.29
N GLY A 185 4.53 -0.34 -5.39
CA GLY A 185 4.99 -1.59 -4.79
C GLY A 185 4.89 -2.78 -5.74
N ASP A 186 4.46 -3.93 -5.25
CA ASP A 186 4.38 -5.19 -6.00
C ASP A 186 3.13 -5.27 -6.89
N VAL A 187 2.95 -4.24 -7.70
CA VAL A 187 1.92 -4.13 -8.74
C VAL A 187 2.54 -4.24 -10.13
N ASN A 188 1.75 -4.63 -11.12
CA ASN A 188 2.25 -4.76 -12.50
C ASN A 188 2.76 -3.42 -13.04
N GLN A 189 2.04 -2.33 -12.76
CA GLN A 189 2.42 -0.99 -13.16
C GLN A 189 2.10 0.02 -12.05
N SER A 190 3.13 0.68 -11.51
CA SER A 190 2.89 1.81 -10.60
C SER A 190 2.17 2.93 -11.36
N THR A 191 1.09 3.45 -10.79
CA THR A 191 0.25 4.44 -11.44
C THR A 191 -0.24 5.50 -10.47
N ARG A 192 -0.60 6.64 -11.03
CA ARG A 192 -1.34 7.69 -10.34
C ARG A 192 -2.74 7.73 -10.92
N MET A 193 -3.73 7.30 -10.14
CA MET A 193 -5.12 7.18 -10.57
C MET A 193 -5.89 8.41 -10.12
N PRO A 194 -6.58 9.12 -11.03
CA PRO A 194 -7.49 10.20 -10.66
C PRO A 194 -8.73 9.61 -9.97
N LEU A 195 -9.20 10.31 -8.95
CA LEU A 195 -10.47 10.00 -8.29
C LEU A 195 -11.61 10.73 -9.01
N THR A 196 -12.76 10.04 -9.10
CA THR A 196 -13.98 10.57 -9.69
C THR A 196 -15.11 10.60 -8.66
N PRO A 197 -16.22 11.27 -8.95
CA PRO A 197 -17.41 11.24 -8.08
C PRO A 197 -18.01 9.84 -7.87
N LYS A 198 -17.58 8.85 -8.63
CA LYS A 198 -17.96 7.43 -8.43
C LYS A 198 -17.49 6.90 -7.08
N GLY A 199 -16.37 7.42 -6.54
CA GLY A 199 -15.76 6.96 -5.30
C GLY A 199 -14.98 5.67 -5.49
N GLU A 200 -13.81 5.77 -6.12
CA GLU A 200 -12.90 4.66 -6.35
C GLU A 200 -12.43 4.07 -5.02
N ARG A 201 -12.37 2.74 -4.97
CA ARG A 201 -11.99 1.96 -3.80
C ARG A 201 -10.62 1.32 -3.96
N ILE A 202 -10.11 0.69 -2.91
CA ILE A 202 -8.78 0.06 -2.91
C ILE A 202 -8.61 -0.93 -4.07
N LEU A 203 -9.60 -1.80 -4.30
CA LEU A 203 -9.51 -2.80 -5.37
C LEU A 203 -9.59 -2.18 -6.77
N ASP A 204 -10.30 -1.05 -6.94
CA ASP A 204 -10.30 -0.29 -8.20
C ASP A 204 -8.89 0.25 -8.49
N ALA A 205 -8.20 0.77 -7.47
CA ALA A 205 -6.84 1.28 -7.60
C ALA A 205 -5.84 0.15 -7.95
N ILE A 206 -5.94 -1.00 -7.31
CA ILE A 206 -5.13 -2.18 -7.66
C ILE A 206 -5.43 -2.64 -9.08
N ALA A 207 -6.70 -2.70 -9.49
CA ALA A 207 -7.08 -3.06 -10.86
C ALA A 207 -6.54 -2.05 -11.89
N ALA A 208 -6.59 -0.74 -11.61
CA ALA A 208 -6.03 0.30 -12.46
C ALA A 208 -4.51 0.20 -12.65
N SER A 209 -3.80 -0.40 -11.67
CA SER A 209 -2.36 -0.70 -11.77
C SER A 209 -2.04 -2.03 -12.50
N GLY A 210 -3.06 -2.68 -13.09
CA GLY A 210 -2.91 -3.98 -13.75
C GLY A 210 -2.88 -5.18 -12.79
N GLY A 211 -3.27 -4.99 -11.53
CA GLY A 211 -3.23 -6.01 -10.48
C GLY A 211 -1.87 -6.14 -9.80
N THR A 212 -1.78 -7.07 -8.85
CA THR A 212 -0.54 -7.41 -8.14
C THR A 212 0.29 -8.43 -8.92
N LYS A 213 1.62 -8.39 -8.80
CA LYS A 213 2.52 -9.37 -9.41
C LYS A 213 2.43 -10.73 -8.72
N ALA A 214 2.33 -10.70 -7.38
CA ALA A 214 2.17 -11.90 -6.59
C ALA A 214 0.69 -12.26 -6.41
N ALA A 215 0.42 -13.52 -6.04
CA ALA A 215 -0.91 -13.99 -5.69
C ALA A 215 -1.47 -13.25 -4.45
N SER A 216 -2.79 -13.17 -4.34
CA SER A 216 -3.48 -12.44 -3.26
C SER A 216 -3.10 -12.92 -1.86
N GLU A 217 -2.83 -14.21 -1.70
CA GLU A 217 -2.43 -14.86 -0.44
C GLU A 217 -1.03 -14.44 0.02
N LYS A 218 -0.19 -13.99 -0.92
CA LYS A 218 1.20 -13.54 -0.67
C LYS A 218 1.35 -12.02 -0.72
N THR A 219 0.23 -11.30 -0.83
CA THR A 219 0.23 -9.85 -0.96
C THR A 219 -0.49 -9.21 0.23
N ALA A 220 0.15 -8.22 0.83
CA ALA A 220 -0.50 -7.32 1.78
C ALA A 220 -0.72 -5.95 1.11
N ILE A 221 -1.87 -5.35 1.38
CA ILE A 221 -2.19 -4.00 0.96
C ILE A 221 -1.95 -3.05 2.13
N GLN A 222 -1.16 -2.04 1.87
CA GLN A 222 -0.92 -0.94 2.79
C GLN A 222 -1.55 0.33 2.23
N VAL A 223 -2.33 1.03 3.04
CA VAL A 223 -2.88 2.34 2.73
C VAL A 223 -2.27 3.36 3.68
N SER A 224 -1.65 4.39 3.12
CA SER A 224 -1.14 5.53 3.86
C SER A 224 -2.08 6.71 3.64
N ARG A 225 -2.67 7.23 4.73
CA ARG A 225 -3.60 8.36 4.75
C ARG A 225 -3.26 9.28 5.92
N ASP A 226 -3.11 10.57 5.68
CA ASP A 226 -2.87 11.59 6.72
C ASP A 226 -1.68 11.27 7.64
N GLY A 227 -0.60 10.68 7.08
CA GLY A 227 0.60 10.27 7.81
C GLY A 227 0.44 8.98 8.64
N GLN A 228 -0.73 8.36 8.64
CA GLN A 228 -0.98 7.06 9.27
C GLN A 228 -0.90 5.94 8.24
N VAL A 229 -0.43 4.78 8.70
CA VAL A 229 -0.25 3.59 7.86
C VAL A 229 -1.14 2.47 8.38
N TYR A 230 -1.94 1.91 7.48
CA TYR A 230 -2.82 0.77 7.73
C TYR A 230 -2.44 -0.35 6.79
N MET A 231 -2.42 -1.58 7.27
CA MET A 231 -2.01 -2.73 6.47
C MET A 231 -2.92 -3.92 6.75
N MET A 232 -3.27 -4.64 5.67
CA MET A 232 -4.13 -5.81 5.72
C MET A 232 -3.75 -6.79 4.60
N PRO A 233 -3.86 -8.13 4.80
CA PRO A 233 -3.73 -9.08 3.70
C PRO A 233 -4.71 -8.80 2.58
N MET A 234 -4.28 -8.89 1.33
CA MET A 234 -5.15 -8.66 0.17
C MET A 234 -6.32 -9.63 0.14
N SER A 235 -6.11 -10.89 0.55
CA SER A 235 -7.16 -11.90 0.67
C SER A 235 -8.30 -11.46 1.60
N ALA A 236 -8.00 -10.75 2.70
CA ALA A 236 -8.99 -10.20 3.62
C ALA A 236 -9.77 -9.03 3.00
N VAL A 237 -9.11 -8.17 2.20
CA VAL A 237 -9.79 -7.08 1.47
C VAL A 237 -10.75 -7.64 0.41
N ILE A 238 -10.40 -8.77 -0.21
CA ILE A 238 -11.25 -9.42 -1.23
C ILE A 238 -12.43 -10.13 -0.57
N SER A 239 -12.20 -10.83 0.56
CA SER A 239 -13.22 -11.66 1.21
C SER A 239 -14.26 -10.86 2.01
N ASP A 240 -13.90 -9.69 2.54
CA ASP A 240 -14.83 -8.80 3.25
C ASP A 240 -15.00 -7.48 2.49
N PRO A 241 -16.13 -7.26 1.79
CA PRO A 241 -16.38 -6.05 1.01
C PRO A 241 -16.30 -4.75 1.80
N ARG A 242 -16.47 -4.78 3.13
CA ARG A 242 -16.35 -3.60 4.00
C ARG A 242 -14.92 -3.09 4.08
N GLN A 243 -13.93 -3.97 3.84
CA GLN A 243 -12.52 -3.62 3.84
C GLN A 243 -12.09 -2.90 2.55
N ASN A 244 -12.88 -3.01 1.49
CA ASN A 244 -12.66 -2.30 0.24
C ASN A 244 -13.19 -0.86 0.36
N VAL A 245 -12.53 -0.04 1.17
CA VAL A 245 -12.95 1.33 1.50
C VAL A 245 -12.70 2.30 0.36
N VAL A 246 -13.45 3.42 0.36
CA VAL A 246 -13.29 4.53 -0.58
C VAL A 246 -11.97 5.26 -0.32
N LEU A 247 -11.24 5.51 -1.40
CA LEU A 247 -9.97 6.24 -1.37
C LEU A 247 -10.19 7.75 -1.36
N ARG A 248 -9.24 8.47 -0.76
CA ARG A 248 -9.21 9.94 -0.72
C ARG A 248 -8.02 10.48 -1.51
N SER A 249 -8.13 11.73 -1.90
CA SER A 249 -7.00 12.44 -2.50
C SER A 249 -5.78 12.41 -1.59
N GLY A 250 -4.64 12.06 -2.16
CA GLY A 250 -3.37 11.95 -1.44
C GLY A 250 -3.11 10.59 -0.80
N ASP A 251 -4.07 9.65 -0.85
CA ASP A 251 -3.81 8.28 -0.39
C ASP A 251 -2.70 7.63 -1.22
N ILE A 252 -1.89 6.83 -0.54
CA ILE A 252 -0.89 5.97 -1.17
C ILE A 252 -1.28 4.52 -0.89
N VAL A 253 -1.59 3.78 -1.94
CA VAL A 253 -1.87 2.35 -1.88
C VAL A 253 -0.61 1.61 -2.28
N THR A 254 -0.06 0.81 -1.38
CA THR A 254 1.16 0.03 -1.62
C THR A 254 0.85 -1.45 -1.54
N ALA A 255 1.10 -2.19 -2.61
CA ALA A 255 1.11 -3.64 -2.57
C ALA A 255 2.49 -4.11 -2.08
N LEU A 256 2.50 -5.00 -1.09
CA LEU A 256 3.72 -5.55 -0.51
C LEU A 256 3.72 -7.06 -0.67
N TYR A 257 4.82 -7.60 -1.17
CA TYR A 257 5.03 -9.05 -1.16
C TYR A 257 5.31 -9.49 0.28
N GLN A 258 4.41 -10.26 0.87
CA GLN A 258 4.50 -10.70 2.26
C GLN A 258 4.01 -12.15 2.40
N PRO A 259 4.77 -13.12 1.92
CA PRO A 259 4.43 -14.53 2.10
C PRO A 259 4.58 -14.92 3.57
N TYR A 260 3.79 -15.91 4.00
CA TYR A 260 4.06 -16.56 5.26
C TYR A 260 5.33 -17.41 5.15
N SER A 261 6.18 -17.35 6.17
CA SER A 261 7.40 -18.14 6.21
C SER A 261 7.71 -18.61 7.63
N PHE A 262 8.47 -19.69 7.75
CA PHE A 262 9.15 -20.07 8.99
C PHE A 262 10.58 -20.48 8.68
N THR A 263 11.47 -20.23 9.62
CA THR A 263 12.87 -20.61 9.50
C THR A 263 13.11 -21.92 10.23
N ALA A 264 13.52 -22.95 9.49
CA ALA A 264 13.96 -24.22 10.04
C ALA A 264 15.46 -24.14 10.37
N LEU A 265 15.80 -24.28 11.66
CA LEU A 265 17.18 -24.22 12.16
C LEU A 265 17.51 -25.47 12.98
N GLY A 266 18.80 -25.79 13.14
CA GLY A 266 19.29 -26.85 14.01
C GLY A 266 19.58 -28.15 13.26
N SER A 267 19.09 -29.28 13.75
CA SER A 267 19.36 -30.62 13.16
C SER A 267 18.62 -30.91 11.85
N ALA A 268 18.04 -29.88 11.20
CA ALA A 268 17.54 -30.01 9.85
C ALA A 268 18.72 -30.15 8.88
N SER A 269 18.53 -30.91 7.79
CA SER A 269 19.58 -31.16 6.80
C SER A 269 20.16 -29.87 6.19
N LYS A 270 19.36 -28.80 6.17
CA LYS A 270 19.78 -27.44 5.81
C LYS A 270 19.00 -26.42 6.65
N SER A 271 19.67 -25.38 7.14
CA SER A 271 18.99 -24.22 7.69
C SER A 271 18.42 -23.43 6.53
N GLN A 272 17.09 -23.29 6.47
CA GLN A 272 16.41 -22.60 5.37
C GLN A 272 15.12 -21.95 5.83
N GLU A 273 14.74 -20.89 5.12
CA GLU A 273 13.42 -20.29 5.25
C GLU A 273 12.46 -20.99 4.28
N LEU A 274 11.34 -21.47 4.81
CA LEU A 274 10.29 -22.15 4.06
C LEU A 274 9.08 -21.24 3.98
N TYR A 275 8.64 -20.95 2.75
CA TYR A 275 7.44 -20.17 2.49
C TYR A 275 6.24 -21.08 2.32
N PHE A 276 5.08 -20.66 2.83
CA PHE A 276 3.85 -21.45 2.75
C PHE A 276 2.64 -20.54 2.45
N GLU A 277 1.60 -21.15 1.95
CA GLU A 277 0.29 -20.51 1.73
C GLU A 277 -0.58 -20.72 2.98
N ALA A 278 -1.31 -19.69 3.38
CA ALA A 278 -2.22 -19.74 4.53
C ALA A 278 -3.61 -20.23 4.11
#